data_8093dea9c22537bdc827cfd60fdf9d73
#
_entry.id   8093dea9c22537bdc827cfd60fdf9d73
#
_cell.length_a   1.000
_cell.length_b   1.000
_cell.length_c   1.000
_cell.angle_alpha   90.00
_cell.angle_beta   90.00
_cell.angle_gamma   90.00
#
_symmetry.space_group_name_H-M   'P 1'
#
loop_
_entity.id
_entity.type
_entity.pdbx_description
1 polymer ?
#
loop_
_entity_poly.entity_id
_entity_poly.type
_entity_poly.pdbx_seq_one_letter_code
_entity_poly.pdbx_strand_id
1 'polypeptide(L)'
;MKTKIIALIALLVMGGMSLYAQDNKILVAYFSWSGNTQYVAEQIAKQTGGTLFRIEPVKPYPTEYTPCTEVAKKEKEDNARPAIKNKVEDWDSYDTVFIGCPVWWWTAPMIINTFTESYDFKGKTVIPFCTYASTYRDETLAKIVELTPDAKHLKGFGAVNRNTKGLTEWLKEIKVIK
;
A
#
# COMPACT_ATOMS: atom_id res chain seq x y z
N MET A 1 -75.27 -7.12 25.64
CA MET A 1 -74.46 -7.15 24.43
C MET A 1 -73.07 -6.68 24.79
N LYS A 2 -72.07 -7.58 24.81
CA LYS A 2 -70.64 -7.28 25.20
C LYS A 2 -69.81 -7.23 23.99
N THR A 3 -69.37 -6.06 23.57
CA THR A 3 -68.47 -5.85 22.42
C THR A 3 -67.09 -6.06 22.88
N LYS A 4 -66.45 -7.08 22.34
CA LYS A 4 -65.02 -7.39 22.57
C LYS A 4 -64.19 -6.58 21.59
N ILE A 5 -63.38 -5.66 22.11
CA ILE A 5 -62.35 -4.91 21.34
C ILE A 5 -61.10 -5.80 21.30
N ILE A 6 -60.74 -6.29 20.12
CA ILE A 6 -59.50 -6.98 19.88
C ILE A 6 -58.46 -5.93 19.54
N ALA A 7 -57.52 -5.70 20.46
CA ALA A 7 -56.36 -4.83 20.20
C ALA A 7 -55.30 -5.64 19.41
N LEU A 8 -55.07 -5.28 18.17
CA LEU A 8 -54.01 -5.84 17.31
C LEU A 8 -52.70 -5.14 17.66
N ILE A 9 -51.84 -5.84 18.42
CA ILE A 9 -50.48 -5.35 18.70
C ILE A 9 -49.61 -5.70 17.47
N ALA A 10 -49.36 -4.73 16.63
CA ALA A 10 -48.36 -4.84 15.56
C ALA A 10 -46.98 -4.74 16.18
N LEU A 11 -46.31 -5.88 16.32
CA LEU A 11 -44.91 -5.97 16.75
C LEU A 11 -44.01 -5.51 15.60
N LEU A 12 -43.59 -4.24 15.65
CA LEU A 12 -42.61 -3.67 14.70
C LEU A 12 -41.25 -4.25 15.07
N VAL A 13 -40.83 -5.33 14.40
CA VAL A 13 -39.48 -5.82 14.47
C VAL A 13 -38.59 -4.86 13.65
N MET A 14 -38.10 -3.81 14.30
CA MET A 14 -36.99 -3.04 13.76
C MET A 14 -35.74 -3.91 13.79
N GLY A 15 -35.51 -4.69 12.73
CA GLY A 15 -34.24 -5.29 12.46
C GLY A 15 -33.22 -4.19 12.30
N GLY A 16 -32.47 -3.91 13.36
CA GLY A 16 -31.28 -3.07 13.30
C GLY A 16 -30.29 -3.72 12.34
N MET A 17 -30.28 -3.26 11.08
CA MET A 17 -29.14 -3.44 10.21
C MET A 17 -27.98 -2.68 10.86
N SER A 18 -27.19 -3.38 11.70
CA SER A 18 -25.85 -2.94 12.02
C SER A 18 -25.12 -2.81 10.68
N LEU A 19 -25.04 -1.60 10.17
CA LEU A 19 -24.01 -1.23 9.21
C LEU A 19 -22.68 -1.45 9.94
N TYR A 20 -22.14 -2.65 9.84
CA TYR A 20 -20.73 -2.85 10.12
C TYR A 20 -20.03 -1.93 9.12
N ALA A 21 -19.54 -0.79 9.61
CA ALA A 21 -18.51 -0.05 8.90
C ALA A 21 -17.40 -1.10 8.66
N GLN A 22 -17.22 -1.49 7.41
CA GLN A 22 -16.13 -2.36 7.04
C GLN A 22 -14.89 -1.57 7.41
N ASP A 23 -14.21 -1.98 8.51
CA ASP A 23 -12.92 -1.40 8.87
C ASP A 23 -11.98 -1.76 7.72
N ASN A 24 -11.81 -0.82 6.80
CA ASN A 24 -10.88 -0.97 5.68
C ASN A 24 -9.51 -1.29 6.24
N LYS A 25 -9.12 -2.57 6.18
CA LYS A 25 -7.79 -2.97 6.61
C LYS A 25 -6.77 -2.45 5.62
N ILE A 26 -5.81 -1.72 6.15
CA ILE A 26 -4.76 -1.06 5.38
C ILE A 26 -3.43 -1.81 5.57
N LEU A 27 -2.82 -2.19 4.46
CA LEU A 27 -1.44 -2.68 4.41
C LEU A 27 -0.53 -1.56 3.92
N VAL A 28 0.62 -1.38 4.56
CA VAL A 28 1.70 -0.49 4.09
C VAL A 28 2.91 -1.36 3.75
N ALA A 29 2.92 -1.86 2.51
CA ALA A 29 4.01 -2.66 1.98
C ALA A 29 5.12 -1.76 1.43
N TYR A 30 6.38 -2.04 1.78
CA TYR A 30 7.48 -1.21 1.32
C TYR A 30 8.79 -1.98 1.20
N PHE A 31 9.58 -1.62 0.21
CA PHE A 31 11.00 -1.94 0.13
C PHE A 31 11.84 -0.72 0.53
N SER A 32 12.89 -0.91 1.31
CA SER A 32 13.79 0.16 1.72
C SER A 32 15.22 -0.35 1.88
N TRP A 33 16.17 0.30 1.21
CA TRP A 33 17.58 0.01 1.33
C TRP A 33 18.26 0.89 2.40
N SER A 34 18.12 2.22 2.30
CA SER A 34 18.78 3.19 3.19
C SER A 34 17.94 3.62 4.40
N GLY A 35 16.73 3.06 4.57
CA GLY A 35 15.79 3.43 5.64
C GLY A 35 14.92 4.66 5.32
N ASN A 36 15.07 5.33 4.18
CA ASN A 36 14.25 6.49 3.83
C ASN A 36 12.80 6.09 3.56
N THR A 37 12.57 5.09 2.71
CA THR A 37 11.22 4.59 2.41
C THR A 37 10.58 3.97 3.65
N GLN A 38 11.35 3.27 4.48
CA GLN A 38 10.88 2.76 5.76
C GLN A 38 10.31 3.88 6.64
N TYR A 39 11.05 4.97 6.81
CA TYR A 39 10.57 6.11 7.60
C TYR A 39 9.24 6.66 7.09
N VAL A 40 9.09 6.83 5.78
CA VAL A 40 7.84 7.31 5.18
C VAL A 40 6.70 6.30 5.38
N ALA A 41 6.97 5.00 5.21
CA ALA A 41 6.00 3.93 5.48
C ALA A 41 5.51 3.93 6.93
N GLU A 42 6.41 4.11 7.89
CA GLU A 42 6.08 4.21 9.31
C GLU A 42 5.19 5.43 9.61
N GLN A 43 5.42 6.59 8.94
CA GLN A 43 4.58 7.77 9.09
C GLN A 43 3.18 7.57 8.46
N ILE A 44 3.08 6.87 7.34
CA ILE A 44 1.80 6.49 6.73
C ILE A 44 1.06 5.54 7.68
N ALA A 45 1.68 4.47 8.14
CA ALA A 45 1.07 3.50 9.03
C ALA A 45 0.60 4.13 10.34
N LYS A 46 1.41 5.03 10.93
CA LYS A 46 1.04 5.77 12.16
C LYS A 46 -0.23 6.61 11.99
N GLN A 47 -0.43 7.24 10.84
CA GLN A 47 -1.58 8.12 10.60
C GLN A 47 -2.82 7.35 10.14
N THR A 48 -2.66 6.21 9.49
CA THR A 48 -3.75 5.42 8.92
C THR A 48 -4.18 4.24 9.78
N GLY A 49 -3.38 3.86 10.79
CA GLY A 49 -3.56 2.59 11.52
C GLY A 49 -3.18 1.36 10.71
N GLY A 50 -2.53 1.53 9.56
CA GLY A 50 -2.16 0.44 8.67
C GLY A 50 -1.07 -0.50 9.22
N THR A 51 -1.12 -1.76 8.80
CA THR A 51 -0.12 -2.78 9.12
C THR A 51 1.11 -2.59 8.24
N LEU A 52 2.28 -2.49 8.86
CA LEU A 52 3.55 -2.42 8.13
C LEU A 52 3.97 -3.80 7.61
N PHE A 53 4.38 -3.85 6.36
CA PHE A 53 5.02 -5.02 5.76
C PHE A 53 6.29 -4.61 5.01
N ARG A 54 7.45 -4.98 5.54
CA ARG A 54 8.72 -4.75 4.85
C ARG A 54 8.95 -5.87 3.84
N ILE A 55 9.10 -5.52 2.58
CA ILE A 55 9.47 -6.45 1.51
C ILE A 55 10.98 -6.72 1.66
N GLU A 56 11.32 -7.94 2.07
CA GLU A 56 12.72 -8.33 2.32
C GLU A 56 13.23 -9.25 1.22
N PRO A 57 14.36 -8.92 0.56
CA PRO A 57 14.97 -9.82 -0.39
C PRO A 57 15.60 -11.02 0.32
N VAL A 58 15.52 -12.21 -0.30
CA VAL A 58 16.25 -13.40 0.19
C VAL A 58 17.77 -13.16 0.16
N LYS A 59 18.27 -12.57 -0.92
CA LYS A 59 19.65 -12.14 -1.03
C LYS A 59 19.74 -10.65 -0.74
N PRO A 60 20.29 -10.22 0.40
CA PRO A 60 20.41 -8.79 0.72
C PRO A 60 21.21 -8.05 -0.36
N TYR A 61 20.78 -6.84 -0.67
CA TYR A 61 21.54 -5.92 -1.52
C TYR A 61 22.82 -5.49 -0.80
N PRO A 62 23.90 -5.19 -1.55
CA PRO A 62 25.12 -4.64 -0.98
C PRO A 62 24.83 -3.37 -0.15
N THR A 63 25.56 -3.20 0.93
CA THR A 63 25.47 -2.01 1.80
C THR A 63 26.13 -0.79 1.18
N GLU A 64 27.17 -1.03 0.35
CA GLU A 64 27.89 0.03 -0.35
C GLU A 64 27.10 0.51 -1.57
N TYR A 65 27.12 1.82 -1.80
CA TYR A 65 26.31 2.47 -2.85
C TYR A 65 26.62 1.93 -4.26
N THR A 66 27.89 1.93 -4.66
CA THR A 66 28.28 1.53 -6.03
C THR A 66 27.94 0.07 -6.32
N PRO A 67 28.32 -0.93 -5.50
CA PRO A 67 27.91 -2.31 -5.72
C PRO A 67 26.38 -2.51 -5.72
N CYS A 68 25.64 -1.77 -4.86
CA CYS A 68 24.19 -1.83 -4.85
C CYS A 68 23.60 -1.32 -6.17
N THR A 69 24.11 -0.19 -6.69
CA THR A 69 23.62 0.37 -7.96
C THR A 69 23.90 -0.54 -9.15
N GLU A 70 25.04 -1.25 -9.16
CA GLU A 70 25.39 -2.22 -10.21
C GLU A 70 24.45 -3.43 -10.20
N VAL A 71 24.17 -3.99 -9.00
CA VAL A 71 23.19 -5.08 -8.85
C VAL A 71 21.81 -4.63 -9.33
N ALA A 72 21.35 -3.47 -8.87
CA ALA A 72 20.04 -2.94 -9.24
C ALA A 72 19.93 -2.65 -10.75
N LYS A 73 21.03 -2.17 -11.38
CA LYS A 73 21.10 -1.97 -12.84
C LYS A 73 20.93 -3.29 -13.58
N LYS A 74 21.71 -4.28 -13.18
CA LYS A 74 21.66 -5.61 -13.80
C LYS A 74 20.27 -6.24 -13.63
N GLU A 75 19.66 -6.18 -12.46
CA GLU A 75 18.31 -6.68 -12.24
C GLU A 75 17.29 -6.03 -13.19
N LYS A 76 17.39 -4.71 -13.41
CA LYS A 76 16.54 -3.99 -14.34
C LYS A 76 16.78 -4.43 -15.79
N GLU A 77 18.04 -4.53 -16.23
CA GLU A 77 18.41 -4.94 -17.59
C GLU A 77 17.95 -6.36 -17.90
N ASP A 78 18.07 -7.27 -16.92
CA ASP A 78 17.68 -8.67 -17.04
C ASP A 78 16.16 -8.88 -16.81
N ASN A 79 15.40 -7.83 -16.49
CA ASN A 79 14.00 -7.91 -16.04
C ASN A 79 13.82 -8.96 -14.92
N ALA A 80 14.73 -8.97 -13.97
CA ALA A 80 14.84 -9.97 -12.92
C ALA A 80 13.65 -9.94 -11.93
N ARG A 81 13.49 -11.06 -11.21
CA ARG A 81 12.53 -11.18 -10.11
C ARG A 81 13.26 -11.59 -8.84
N PRO A 82 13.90 -10.63 -8.13
CA PRO A 82 14.59 -10.94 -6.88
C PRO A 82 13.63 -11.60 -5.89
N ALA A 83 14.04 -12.76 -5.36
CA ALA A 83 13.17 -13.52 -4.46
C ALA A 83 12.93 -12.78 -3.14
N ILE A 84 11.69 -12.80 -2.66
CA ILE A 84 11.24 -12.21 -1.40
C ILE A 84 11.25 -13.27 -0.31
N LYS A 85 11.79 -12.92 0.86
CA LYS A 85 11.98 -13.80 2.01
C LYS A 85 10.69 -14.09 2.76
N ASN A 86 9.82 -13.08 2.88
CA ASN A 86 8.61 -13.09 3.71
C ASN A 86 7.35 -12.98 2.84
N LYS A 87 6.20 -13.31 3.44
CA LYS A 87 4.89 -13.21 2.80
C LYS A 87 3.96 -12.37 3.67
N VAL A 88 3.01 -11.70 3.01
CA VAL A 88 1.90 -11.05 3.73
C VAL A 88 0.95 -12.14 4.20
N GLU A 89 0.73 -12.19 5.51
CA GLU A 89 -0.32 -13.03 6.09
C GLU A 89 -1.68 -12.37 5.87
N ASP A 90 -2.73 -13.18 5.73
CA ASP A 90 -4.12 -12.72 5.57
C ASP A 90 -4.31 -11.67 4.46
N TRP A 91 -3.61 -11.83 3.32
CA TRP A 91 -3.64 -10.91 2.19
C TRP A 91 -5.06 -10.48 1.79
N ASP A 92 -5.99 -11.43 1.76
CA ASP A 92 -7.37 -11.17 1.34
C ASP A 92 -8.13 -10.24 2.29
N SER A 93 -7.66 -10.09 3.52
CA SER A 93 -8.29 -9.20 4.51
C SER A 93 -8.01 -7.72 4.28
N TYR A 94 -7.03 -7.36 3.45
CA TYR A 94 -6.68 -5.97 3.17
C TYR A 94 -7.44 -5.43 1.97
N ASP A 95 -8.13 -4.30 2.15
CA ASP A 95 -8.85 -3.60 1.07
C ASP A 95 -7.98 -2.53 0.42
N THR A 96 -7.08 -1.93 1.19
CA THR A 96 -6.19 -0.85 0.77
C THR A 96 -4.74 -1.22 0.98
N VAL A 97 -3.93 -1.12 -0.07
CA VAL A 97 -2.51 -1.46 -0.05
C VAL A 97 -1.68 -0.27 -0.50
N PHE A 98 -0.92 0.30 0.41
CA PHE A 98 0.17 1.21 0.04
C PHE A 98 1.36 0.37 -0.45
N ILE A 99 1.97 0.78 -1.57
CA ILE A 99 3.19 0.17 -2.07
C ILE A 99 4.26 1.22 -2.18
N GLY A 100 5.35 1.05 -1.45
CA GLY A 100 6.44 2.01 -1.35
C GLY A 100 7.81 1.50 -1.71
N CYS A 101 8.62 2.32 -2.40
CA CYS A 101 9.98 1.98 -2.76
C CYS A 101 10.86 3.24 -2.96
N PRO A 102 12.20 3.11 -2.93
CA PRO A 102 13.07 4.14 -3.44
C PRO A 102 13.01 4.19 -4.97
N VAL A 103 13.36 5.33 -5.56
CA VAL A 103 13.61 5.43 -6.99
C VAL A 103 14.98 4.81 -7.28
N TRP A 104 15.01 3.71 -8.06
CA TRP A 104 16.22 3.04 -8.52
C TRP A 104 16.24 2.97 -10.04
N TRP A 105 17.31 3.46 -10.63
CA TRP A 105 17.47 3.46 -12.09
C TRP A 105 16.21 3.97 -12.83
N TRP A 106 15.69 5.11 -12.34
CA TRP A 106 14.56 5.86 -12.92
C TRP A 106 13.19 5.21 -12.80
N THR A 107 13.07 4.18 -11.97
CA THR A 107 11.82 3.42 -11.80
C THR A 107 11.73 2.75 -10.42
N ALA A 108 10.71 1.92 -10.20
CA ALA A 108 10.63 1.05 -9.04
C ALA A 108 11.67 -0.08 -9.13
N PRO A 109 12.33 -0.47 -8.02
CA PRO A 109 13.24 -1.61 -7.97
C PRO A 109 12.56 -2.91 -8.37
N MET A 110 13.29 -3.83 -8.99
CA MET A 110 12.73 -5.08 -9.53
C MET A 110 12.07 -5.98 -8.49
N ILE A 111 12.44 -5.87 -7.22
CA ILE A 111 11.76 -6.57 -6.12
C ILE A 111 10.28 -6.15 -5.97
N ILE A 112 9.89 -4.96 -6.41
CA ILE A 112 8.50 -4.52 -6.44
C ILE A 112 7.70 -5.31 -7.48
N ASN A 113 8.30 -5.63 -8.64
CA ASN A 113 7.68 -6.51 -9.62
C ASN A 113 7.40 -7.89 -9.01
N THR A 114 8.39 -8.47 -8.30
CA THR A 114 8.20 -9.74 -7.60
C THR A 114 7.06 -9.67 -6.60
N PHE A 115 6.98 -8.59 -5.81
CA PHE A 115 5.91 -8.41 -4.83
C PHE A 115 4.54 -8.32 -5.50
N THR A 116 4.40 -7.49 -6.53
CA THR A 116 3.12 -7.29 -7.21
C THR A 116 2.65 -8.53 -7.98
N GLU A 117 3.57 -9.32 -8.51
CA GLU A 117 3.27 -10.59 -9.17
C GLU A 117 2.93 -11.73 -8.20
N SER A 118 3.22 -11.56 -6.90
CA SER A 118 2.96 -12.59 -5.87
C SER A 118 1.56 -12.55 -5.29
N TYR A 119 0.74 -11.53 -5.61
CA TYR A 119 -0.58 -11.33 -5.00
C TYR A 119 -1.61 -10.87 -6.03
N ASP A 120 -2.88 -11.24 -5.80
CA ASP A 120 -4.02 -10.72 -6.58
C ASP A 120 -4.48 -9.37 -6.01
N PHE A 121 -4.43 -8.34 -6.84
CA PHE A 121 -4.86 -6.97 -6.49
C PHE A 121 -6.29 -6.65 -6.93
N LYS A 122 -7.00 -7.59 -7.54
CA LYS A 122 -8.37 -7.39 -7.99
C LYS A 122 -9.28 -6.98 -6.82
N GLY A 123 -10.00 -5.88 -7.00
CA GLY A 123 -10.91 -5.35 -5.98
C GLY A 123 -10.23 -4.54 -4.88
N LYS A 124 -8.90 -4.49 -4.83
CA LYS A 124 -8.16 -3.69 -3.85
C LYS A 124 -7.91 -2.26 -4.36
N THR A 125 -7.69 -1.36 -3.42
CA THR A 125 -7.21 0.00 -3.70
C THR A 125 -5.70 0.05 -3.48
N VAL A 126 -4.93 0.37 -4.52
CA VAL A 126 -3.48 0.54 -4.44
C VAL A 126 -3.12 2.02 -4.41
N ILE A 127 -2.23 2.39 -3.50
CA ILE A 127 -1.75 3.75 -3.31
C ILE A 127 -0.22 3.73 -3.35
N PRO A 128 0.39 4.17 -4.47
CA PRO A 128 1.83 4.16 -4.61
C PRO A 128 2.48 5.28 -3.81
N PHE A 129 3.67 5.02 -3.23
CA PHE A 129 4.53 6.07 -2.71
C PHE A 129 6.00 5.77 -2.99
N CYS A 130 6.81 6.80 -3.09
CA CYS A 130 8.23 6.61 -3.31
C CYS A 130 9.09 7.62 -2.55
N THR A 131 10.36 7.25 -2.34
CA THR A 131 11.38 8.17 -1.89
C THR A 131 12.41 8.39 -2.99
N TYR A 132 12.80 9.63 -3.19
CA TYR A 132 13.69 10.04 -4.28
C TYR A 132 14.61 11.17 -3.83
N ALA A 133 15.67 11.44 -4.63
CA ALA A 133 16.58 12.54 -4.37
C ALA A 133 16.14 13.83 -5.09
N SER A 134 15.87 13.74 -6.40
CA SER A 134 15.53 14.93 -7.22
C SER A 134 14.55 14.65 -8.35
N THR A 135 14.57 13.47 -8.97
CA THR A 135 13.85 13.18 -10.22
C THR A 135 13.19 11.79 -10.20
N TYR A 136 12.42 11.48 -11.24
CA TYR A 136 11.79 10.17 -11.51
C TYR A 136 10.75 9.72 -10.46
N ARG A 137 10.18 10.69 -9.72
CA ARG A 137 9.05 10.43 -8.81
C ARG A 137 7.85 9.88 -9.58
N ASP A 138 7.43 10.59 -10.60
CA ASP A 138 6.18 10.29 -11.30
C ASP A 138 6.28 8.99 -12.10
N GLU A 139 7.44 8.72 -12.71
CA GLU A 139 7.71 7.47 -13.42
C GLU A 139 7.71 6.27 -12.47
N THR A 140 8.25 6.44 -11.26
CA THR A 140 8.26 5.36 -10.26
C THR A 140 6.86 5.10 -9.72
N LEU A 141 6.07 6.14 -9.45
CA LEU A 141 4.67 6.00 -9.04
C LEU A 141 3.83 5.35 -10.15
N ALA A 142 4.01 5.79 -11.40
CA ALA A 142 3.34 5.21 -12.55
C ALA A 142 3.70 3.74 -12.76
N LYS A 143 4.96 3.36 -12.50
CA LYS A 143 5.38 1.95 -12.58
C LYS A 143 4.64 1.07 -11.59
N ILE A 144 4.41 1.51 -10.36
CA ILE A 144 3.63 0.73 -9.38
C ILE A 144 2.17 0.57 -9.85
N VAL A 145 1.59 1.60 -10.44
CA VAL A 145 0.24 1.53 -11.05
C VAL A 145 0.20 0.52 -12.19
N GLU A 146 1.18 0.55 -13.11
CA GLU A 146 1.32 -0.39 -14.22
C GLU A 146 1.41 -1.85 -13.75
N LEU A 147 2.09 -2.09 -12.62
CA LEU A 147 2.29 -3.43 -12.06
C LEU A 147 1.05 -3.99 -11.34
N THR A 148 0.01 -3.20 -11.14
CA THR A 148 -1.23 -3.59 -10.44
C THR A 148 -2.48 -3.22 -11.23
N PRO A 149 -2.62 -3.69 -12.51
CA PRO A 149 -3.63 -3.18 -13.44
C PRO A 149 -5.08 -3.46 -13.01
N ASP A 150 -5.30 -4.52 -12.22
CA ASP A 150 -6.64 -4.92 -11.76
C ASP A 150 -7.09 -4.20 -10.48
N ALA A 151 -6.24 -3.34 -9.92
CA ALA A 151 -6.56 -2.55 -8.74
C ALA A 151 -7.20 -1.20 -9.10
N LYS A 152 -7.93 -0.63 -8.14
CA LYS A 152 -8.25 0.79 -8.15
C LYS A 152 -7.04 1.59 -7.64
N HIS A 153 -6.67 2.66 -8.32
CA HIS A 153 -5.53 3.48 -7.91
C HIS A 153 -5.96 4.84 -7.38
N LEU A 154 -5.31 5.27 -6.30
CA LEU A 154 -5.39 6.64 -5.81
C LEU A 154 -4.09 7.38 -6.09
N LYS A 155 -4.14 8.72 -6.00
CA LYS A 155 -2.99 9.60 -6.21
C LYS A 155 -1.84 9.20 -5.30
N GLY A 156 -0.64 9.01 -5.86
CA GLY A 156 0.55 8.64 -5.13
C GLY A 156 1.23 9.80 -4.39
N PHE A 157 2.17 9.44 -3.52
CA PHE A 157 2.99 10.39 -2.74
C PHE A 157 4.48 10.18 -3.00
N GLY A 158 5.22 11.27 -3.13
CA GLY A 158 6.67 11.22 -3.25
C GLY A 158 7.34 12.08 -2.18
N ALA A 159 8.30 11.49 -1.48
CA ALA A 159 9.09 12.17 -0.47
C ALA A 159 10.55 12.33 -0.91
N VAL A 160 11.09 13.53 -0.83
CA VAL A 160 12.54 13.74 -0.97
C VAL A 160 13.20 13.22 0.31
N ASN A 161 13.93 12.10 0.20
CA ASN A 161 14.51 11.39 1.33
C ASN A 161 13.46 11.05 2.41
N ARG A 162 13.51 11.68 3.59
CA ARG A 162 12.58 11.52 4.71
C ARG A 162 11.64 12.71 4.88
N ASN A 163 11.53 13.58 3.88
CA ASN A 163 10.67 14.75 4.00
C ASN A 163 9.19 14.36 3.81
N THR A 164 8.46 14.33 4.91
CA THR A 164 7.03 14.01 4.93
C THR A 164 6.12 15.24 5.00
N LYS A 165 6.65 16.43 4.63
CA LYS A 165 5.82 17.63 4.52
C LYS A 165 4.68 17.40 3.53
N GLY A 166 3.45 17.69 3.92
CA GLY A 166 2.26 17.49 3.12
C GLY A 166 1.70 16.05 3.15
N LEU A 167 2.29 15.13 3.94
CA LEU A 167 1.80 13.76 4.04
C LEU A 167 0.38 13.69 4.59
N THR A 168 0.10 14.43 5.67
CA THR A 168 -1.23 14.45 6.29
C THR A 168 -2.27 15.01 5.35
N GLU A 169 -1.96 16.12 4.67
CA GLU A 169 -2.82 16.77 3.69
C GLU A 169 -3.12 15.83 2.51
N TRP A 170 -2.09 15.13 2.02
CA TRP A 170 -2.27 14.13 0.97
C TRP A 170 -3.16 12.97 1.41
N LEU A 171 -2.97 12.40 2.61
CA LEU A 171 -3.82 11.33 3.13
C LEU A 171 -5.29 11.77 3.26
N LYS A 172 -5.55 13.05 3.61
CA LYS A 172 -6.89 13.64 3.63
C LYS A 172 -7.44 13.84 2.21
N GLU A 173 -6.63 14.36 1.28
CA GLU A 173 -6.99 14.55 -0.14
C GLU A 173 -7.49 13.24 -0.76
N ILE A 174 -6.76 12.15 -0.54
CA ILE A 174 -7.13 10.82 -1.04
C ILE A 174 -8.17 10.10 -0.17
N LYS A 175 -8.67 10.75 0.88
CA LYS A 175 -9.77 10.28 1.77
C LYS A 175 -9.45 8.96 2.51
N VAL A 176 -8.20 8.73 2.84
CA VAL A 176 -7.79 7.58 3.67
C VAL A 176 -7.90 7.92 5.15
N ILE A 177 -7.70 9.18 5.51
CA ILE A 177 -7.98 9.71 6.86
C ILE A 177 -8.95 10.88 6.80
N LYS A 178 -9.53 11.25 7.96
CA LYS A 178 -10.47 12.37 8.11
C LYS A 178 -9.76 13.71 8.31
#